data_d55ffa9905f54a53f9e0ded9e8e22b0f
#
_entry.id   d55ffa9905f54a53f9e0ded9e8e22b0f
#
_cell.length_a   1.000
_cell.length_b   1.000
_cell.length_c   1.000
_cell.angle_alpha   90.00
_cell.angle_beta   90.00
_cell.angle_gamma   90.00
#
_symmetry.space_group_name_H-M   'P 1'
#
loop_
_entity.id
_entity.type
_entity.pdbx_description
1 polymer ?
#
loop_
_entity_poly.entity_id
_entity_poly.type
_entity_poly.pdbx_seq_one_letter_code
_entity_poly.pdbx_strand_id
1 'polypeptide(L)'
;QMCIRDRNVDGQELRIAVVNGLIHAKELIADIEAGKCFYHLIEVMTCQGGCVGGAGQPYGLSNVKKKRGEGLYAADASAMFKRAEKNPIVTSLLREYGEEKCHALLHVHYGE
;
A
#
# COMPACT_ATOMS: atom_id res chain seq x y z
N GLN A 1 10.58 10.95 -3.36
CA GLN A 1 10.18 10.70 -4.74
C GLN A 1 8.70 10.37 -4.79
N MET A 2 7.95 11.06 -5.60
CA MET A 2 6.50 10.91 -5.76
C MET A 2 6.19 10.25 -7.10
N CYS A 3 5.24 9.33 -7.12
CA CYS A 3 4.75 8.68 -8.33
C CYS A 3 3.24 8.92 -8.44
N ILE A 4 2.78 9.48 -9.56
CA ILE A 4 1.35 9.68 -9.84
C ILE A 4 0.88 8.54 -10.74
N ARG A 5 -0.27 7.96 -10.41
CA ARG A 5 -0.89 6.87 -11.18
C ARG A 5 -2.38 7.15 -11.31
N ASP A 6 -2.85 7.23 -12.54
CA ASP A 6 -4.28 7.28 -12.83
C ASP A 6 -4.79 5.85 -13.08
N ARG A 7 -5.91 5.50 -12.50
CA ARG A 7 -6.55 4.17 -12.60
C ARG A 7 -8.03 4.35 -12.88
N ASN A 8 -8.54 3.60 -13.84
CA ASN A 8 -9.98 3.49 -14.06
C ASN A 8 -10.53 2.34 -13.20
N VAL A 9 -11.48 2.65 -12.33
CA VAL A 9 -12.19 1.68 -11.50
C VAL A 9 -13.68 1.89 -11.73
N ASP A 10 -14.33 0.92 -12.31
CA ASP A 10 -15.78 0.92 -12.63
C ASP A 10 -16.25 2.19 -13.39
N GLY A 11 -15.42 2.66 -14.33
CA GLY A 11 -15.70 3.83 -15.15
C GLY A 11 -15.30 5.17 -14.50
N GLN A 12 -14.80 5.17 -13.27
CA GLN A 12 -14.27 6.35 -12.59
C GLN A 12 -12.76 6.40 -12.69
N GLU A 13 -12.23 7.55 -13.10
CA GLU A 13 -10.80 7.78 -13.11
C GLU A 13 -10.33 8.23 -11.73
N LEU A 14 -9.52 7.39 -11.10
CA LEU A 14 -8.92 7.67 -9.79
C LEU A 14 -7.48 8.13 -9.97
N ARG A 15 -7.18 9.31 -9.47
CA ARG A 15 -5.83 9.85 -9.38
C ARG A 15 -5.21 9.45 -8.04
N ILE A 16 -4.11 8.71 -8.09
CA ILE A 16 -3.43 8.14 -6.92
C ILE A 16 -2.01 8.68 -6.87
N ALA A 17 -1.62 9.20 -5.70
CA ALA A 17 -0.23 9.58 -5.43
C ALA A 17 0.42 8.53 -4.51
N VAL A 18 1.63 8.12 -4.85
CA VAL A 18 2.48 7.27 -3.99
C VAL A 18 3.71 8.10 -3.61
N VAL A 19 3.89 8.33 -2.33
CA VAL A 19 4.94 9.20 -1.79
C VAL A 19 5.89 8.39 -0.92
N ASN A 20 7.18 8.50 -1.22
CA ASN A 20 8.23 7.84 -0.45
C ASN A 20 9.05 8.88 0.33
N GLY A 21 9.04 8.74 1.66
CA GLY A 21 9.70 9.65 2.59
C GLY A 21 8.79 10.78 3.07
N LEU A 22 8.82 11.04 4.38
CA LEU A 22 7.92 12.01 5.02
C LEU A 22 8.15 13.46 4.57
N ILE A 23 9.35 13.79 4.13
CA ILE A 23 9.64 15.14 3.60
C ILE A 23 8.79 15.43 2.35
N HIS A 24 8.66 14.48 1.45
CA HIS A 24 7.85 14.60 0.25
C HIS A 24 6.35 14.57 0.56
N ALA A 25 5.95 13.84 1.61
CA ALA A 25 4.56 13.89 2.08
C ALA A 25 4.19 15.27 2.57
N LYS A 26 5.08 15.95 3.32
CA LYS A 26 4.88 17.33 3.76
C LYS A 26 4.74 18.31 2.59
N GLU A 27 5.59 18.17 1.59
CA GLU A 27 5.52 18.99 0.36
C GLU A 27 4.19 18.78 -0.37
N LEU A 28 3.76 17.53 -0.51
CA LEU A 28 2.49 17.18 -1.16
C LEU A 28 1.28 17.76 -0.40
N ILE A 29 1.26 17.67 0.93
CA ILE A 29 0.18 18.25 1.75
C ILE A 29 0.11 19.76 1.52
N ALA A 30 1.24 20.46 1.56
CA ALA A 30 1.28 21.89 1.31
C ALA A 30 0.76 22.26 -0.09
N ASP A 31 1.03 21.47 -1.11
CA ASP A 31 0.52 21.68 -2.46
C ASP A 31 -1.01 21.42 -2.57
N ILE A 32 -1.53 20.43 -1.83
CA ILE A 32 -2.97 20.18 -1.75
C ILE A 32 -3.67 21.34 -1.02
N GLU A 33 -3.15 21.77 0.11
CA GLU A 33 -3.70 22.92 0.86
C GLU A 33 -3.68 24.22 0.08
N ALA A 34 -2.66 24.40 -0.77
CA ALA A 34 -2.57 25.52 -1.69
C ALA A 34 -3.46 25.39 -2.95
N GLY A 35 -4.23 24.31 -3.08
CA GLY A 35 -5.11 24.04 -4.22
C GLY A 35 -4.39 23.75 -5.54
N LYS A 36 -3.10 23.42 -5.49
CA LYS A 36 -2.30 23.17 -6.71
C LYS A 36 -2.53 21.77 -7.30
N CYS A 37 -2.95 20.81 -6.49
CA CYS A 37 -3.19 19.44 -6.91
C CYS A 37 -4.31 18.78 -6.09
N PHE A 38 -4.89 17.73 -6.67
CA PHE A 38 -5.93 16.92 -6.04
C PHE A 38 -5.66 15.44 -6.31
N TYR A 39 -5.86 14.61 -5.29
CA TYR A 39 -5.76 13.15 -5.37
C TYR A 39 -6.93 12.50 -4.66
N HIS A 40 -7.43 11.39 -5.22
CA HIS A 40 -8.48 10.58 -4.61
C HIS A 40 -7.93 9.67 -3.50
N LEU A 41 -6.67 9.23 -3.67
CA LEU A 41 -5.95 8.39 -2.72
C LEU A 41 -4.48 8.79 -2.67
N ILE A 42 -3.93 8.84 -1.46
CA ILE A 42 -2.51 9.11 -1.25
C ILE A 42 -1.93 7.99 -0.39
N GLU A 43 -0.97 7.25 -0.93
CA GLU A 43 -0.18 6.27 -0.19
C GLU A 43 1.13 6.93 0.26
N VAL A 44 1.36 6.97 1.56
CA VAL A 44 2.59 7.53 2.15
C VAL A 44 3.44 6.40 2.73
N MET A 45 4.63 6.23 2.18
CA MET A 45 5.64 5.31 2.70
C MET A 45 6.74 6.11 3.41
N THR A 46 6.96 5.82 4.70
CA THR A 46 7.99 6.50 5.51
C THR A 46 9.40 6.28 4.94
N CYS A 47 9.68 5.04 4.51
CA CYS A 47 10.99 4.66 4.00
C CYS A 47 11.12 4.97 2.51
N GLN A 48 12.28 5.45 2.09
CA GLN A 48 12.58 5.64 0.67
C GLN A 48 12.63 4.31 -0.08
N GLY A 49 11.81 4.17 -1.12
CA GLY A 49 11.65 2.95 -1.89
C GLY A 49 10.65 1.96 -1.28
N GLY A 50 9.91 2.38 -0.25
CA GLY A 50 8.96 1.53 0.46
C GLY A 50 9.62 0.52 1.40
N CYS A 51 8.90 -0.52 1.78
CA CYS A 51 9.36 -1.52 2.77
C CYS A 51 10.63 -2.27 2.36
N VAL A 52 10.90 -2.41 1.06
CA VAL A 52 12.14 -3.04 0.56
C VAL A 52 13.41 -2.23 0.86
N GLY A 53 13.24 -0.96 1.21
CA GLY A 53 14.32 -0.06 1.63
C GLY A 53 14.28 0.31 3.11
N GLY A 54 13.36 -0.27 3.88
CA GLY A 54 13.12 0.08 5.27
C GLY A 54 14.13 -0.50 6.26
N ALA A 55 14.04 -0.03 7.50
CA ALA A 55 14.81 -0.55 8.62
C ALA A 55 14.47 -2.04 8.85
N GLY A 56 15.46 -2.83 9.26
CA GLY A 56 15.31 -4.28 9.39
C GLY A 56 15.63 -5.06 8.12
N GLN A 57 15.74 -4.39 6.96
CA GLN A 57 16.24 -5.03 5.76
C GLN A 57 17.78 -5.20 5.86
N PRO A 58 18.33 -6.31 5.38
CA PRO A 58 19.79 -6.50 5.35
C PRO A 58 20.49 -5.38 4.58
N TYR A 59 21.65 -4.95 5.07
CA TYR A 59 22.44 -3.95 4.36
C TYR A 59 22.82 -4.45 2.96
N GLY A 60 22.86 -3.55 2.00
CA GLY A 60 23.23 -3.88 0.64
C GLY A 60 23.49 -2.65 -0.23
N LEU A 61 24.14 -2.88 -1.36
CA LEU A 61 24.47 -1.85 -2.35
C LEU A 61 23.23 -1.31 -3.05
N SER A 62 23.38 -0.27 -3.85
CA SER A 62 22.31 0.53 -4.45
C SER A 62 21.24 -0.25 -5.24
N ASN A 63 21.61 -1.39 -5.85
CA ASN A 63 20.69 -2.21 -6.64
C ASN A 63 19.85 -3.21 -5.83
N VAL A 64 20.14 -3.38 -4.53
CA VAL A 64 19.47 -4.39 -3.69
C VAL A 64 18.00 -4.08 -3.48
N LYS A 65 17.63 -2.80 -3.32
CA LYS A 65 16.21 -2.39 -3.22
C LYS A 65 15.42 -2.78 -4.45
N LYS A 66 15.98 -2.57 -5.64
CA LYS A 66 15.34 -2.95 -6.91
C LYS A 66 15.13 -4.47 -6.97
N LYS A 67 16.17 -5.25 -6.68
CA LYS A 67 16.10 -6.72 -6.68
C LYS A 67 15.07 -7.26 -5.67
N ARG A 68 14.98 -6.66 -4.48
CA ARG A 68 13.94 -7.04 -3.50
C ARG A 68 12.54 -6.75 -4.02
N GLY A 69 12.33 -5.58 -4.64
CA GLY A 69 11.07 -5.24 -5.29
C GLY A 69 10.71 -6.23 -6.40
N GLU A 70 11.64 -6.55 -7.27
CA GLU A 70 11.46 -7.56 -8.32
C GLU A 70 11.09 -8.93 -7.74
N GLY A 71 11.72 -9.34 -6.63
CA GLY A 71 11.38 -10.58 -5.92
C GLY A 71 9.95 -10.59 -5.37
N LEU A 72 9.49 -9.48 -4.79
CA LEU A 72 8.10 -9.35 -4.33
C LEU A 72 7.10 -9.41 -5.49
N TYR A 73 7.36 -8.72 -6.59
CA TYR A 73 6.50 -8.79 -7.76
C TYR A 73 6.48 -10.18 -8.41
N ALA A 74 7.62 -10.88 -8.42
CA ALA A 74 7.69 -12.25 -8.91
C ALA A 74 6.88 -13.21 -8.01
N ALA A 75 6.97 -13.05 -6.69
CA ALA A 75 6.19 -13.82 -5.73
C ALA A 75 4.67 -13.56 -5.90
N ASP A 76 4.27 -12.31 -6.04
CA ASP A 76 2.88 -11.94 -6.32
C ASP A 76 2.41 -12.53 -7.66
N ALA A 77 3.22 -12.41 -8.71
CA ALA A 77 2.90 -12.97 -10.03
C ALA A 77 2.73 -14.49 -10.01
N SER A 78 3.47 -15.19 -9.15
CA SER A 78 3.38 -16.66 -9.00
C SER A 78 2.32 -17.11 -8.00
N ALA A 79 1.73 -16.19 -7.21
CA ALA A 79 0.73 -16.54 -6.22
C ALA A 79 -0.53 -17.15 -6.87
N MET A 80 -1.01 -18.25 -6.31
CA MET A 80 -2.22 -18.94 -6.78
C MET A 80 -3.48 -18.08 -6.57
N PHE A 81 -3.57 -17.40 -5.44
CA PHE A 81 -4.68 -16.51 -5.11
C PHE A 81 -4.23 -15.06 -5.22
N LYS A 82 -4.86 -14.32 -6.13
CA LYS A 82 -4.56 -12.90 -6.40
C LYS A 82 -5.39 -11.94 -5.51
N ARG A 83 -6.42 -12.45 -4.90
CA ARG A 83 -7.38 -11.67 -4.13
C ARG A 83 -7.64 -12.37 -2.79
N ALA A 84 -7.64 -11.59 -1.71
CA ALA A 84 -7.79 -12.09 -0.35
C ALA A 84 -9.11 -12.84 -0.15
N GLU A 85 -10.20 -12.34 -0.72
CA GLU A 85 -11.53 -12.97 -0.61
C GLU A 85 -11.62 -14.33 -1.33
N LYS A 86 -10.65 -14.67 -2.17
CA LYS A 86 -10.55 -16.01 -2.82
C LYS A 86 -9.61 -16.95 -2.07
N ASN A 87 -8.94 -16.48 -1.03
CA ASN A 87 -8.09 -17.32 -0.21
C ASN A 87 -8.95 -18.23 0.67
N PRO A 88 -8.80 -19.58 0.58
CA PRO A 88 -9.63 -20.51 1.34
C PRO A 88 -9.46 -20.39 2.86
N ILE A 89 -8.33 -19.92 3.34
CA ILE A 89 -8.12 -19.66 4.78
C ILE A 89 -8.98 -18.48 5.22
N VAL A 90 -9.00 -17.38 4.46
CA VAL A 90 -9.82 -16.21 4.74
C VAL A 90 -11.31 -16.57 4.70
N THR A 91 -11.74 -17.29 3.67
CA THR A 91 -13.14 -17.72 3.55
C THR A 91 -13.56 -18.68 4.65
N SER A 92 -12.67 -19.57 5.12
CA SER A 92 -12.93 -20.44 6.26
C SER A 92 -13.08 -19.65 7.56
N LEU A 93 -12.21 -18.68 7.79
CA LEU A 93 -12.25 -17.80 8.96
C LEU A 93 -13.57 -17.02 9.03
N LEU A 94 -13.96 -16.41 7.90
CA LEU A 94 -15.23 -15.66 7.80
C LEU A 94 -16.46 -16.57 8.00
N ARG A 95 -16.40 -17.79 7.51
CA ARG A 95 -17.49 -18.77 7.72
C ARG A 95 -17.60 -19.23 9.17
N GLU A 96 -16.47 -19.44 9.84
CA GLU A 96 -16.43 -19.93 11.23
C GLU A 96 -16.83 -18.86 12.24
N TYR A 97 -16.34 -17.63 12.07
CA TYR A 97 -16.52 -16.56 13.06
C TYR A 97 -17.57 -15.52 12.68
N GLY A 98 -17.93 -15.42 11.40
CA GLY A 98 -18.77 -14.35 10.86
C GLY A 98 -18.02 -13.04 10.66
N GLU A 99 -18.56 -12.16 9.81
CA GLU A 99 -17.92 -10.88 9.45
C GLU A 99 -17.74 -9.95 10.65
N GLU A 100 -18.76 -9.81 11.49
CA GLU A 100 -18.75 -8.91 12.66
C GLU A 100 -17.65 -9.30 13.65
N LYS A 101 -17.53 -10.59 13.98
CA LYS A 101 -16.51 -11.08 14.90
C LYS A 101 -15.11 -10.99 14.28
N CYS A 102 -14.97 -11.30 13.01
CA CYS A 102 -13.71 -11.10 12.29
C CYS A 102 -13.28 -9.64 12.29
N HIS A 103 -14.23 -8.72 12.06
CA HIS A 103 -13.95 -7.29 12.13
C HIS A 103 -13.47 -6.88 13.53
N ALA A 104 -14.17 -7.30 14.59
CA ALA A 104 -13.80 -6.99 15.97
C ALA A 104 -12.42 -7.55 16.37
N LEU A 105 -12.01 -8.70 15.83
CA LEU A 105 -10.74 -9.33 16.15
C LEU A 105 -9.56 -8.79 15.32
N LEU A 106 -9.81 -8.38 14.07
CA LEU A 106 -8.76 -8.06 13.10
C LEU A 106 -8.57 -6.56 12.88
N HIS A 107 -9.53 -5.73 13.31
CA HIS A 107 -9.46 -4.30 13.19
C HIS A 107 -9.28 -3.62 14.55
N VAL A 108 -8.42 -2.62 14.58
CA VAL A 108 -8.18 -1.78 15.75
C VAL A 108 -8.83 -0.42 15.51
N HIS A 109 -9.65 0.04 16.44
CA HIS A 109 -10.17 1.40 16.43
C HIS A 109 -9.14 2.32 17.09
N TYR A 110 -8.65 3.31 16.34
CA TYR A 110 -7.72 4.32 16.83
C TYR A 110 -8.52 5.57 17.22
N GLY A 111 -8.43 5.93 18.47
CA GLY A 111 -8.89 7.22 18.98
C GLY A 111 -10.38 7.32 19.23
N GLU A 112 -10.77 7.15 20.44
CA GLU A 112 -11.74 7.97 21.13
C GLU A 112 -11.02 8.81 22.18
#